data_de6e1687a0be60467f9ab267e6d8faef
#
_entry.id   de6e1687a0be60467f9ab267e6d8faef
#
_cell.length_a   1.000
_cell.length_b   1.000
_cell.length_c   1.000
_cell.angle_alpha   90.00
_cell.angle_beta   90.00
_cell.angle_gamma   90.00
#
_symmetry.space_group_name_H-M   'P 1'
#
loop_
_entity.id
_entity.type
_entity.pdbx_description
1 polymer ?
#
loop_
_entity_poly.entity_id
_entity_poly.type
_entity_poly.pdbx_seq_one_letter_code
_entity_poly.pdbx_strand_id
1 'polypeptide(L)'
;GPTERVLDTLRPNVVIVILESFARTVMDAEVDGEPVMPNMQRLKREGVWFENFFANSFRTDRGEVAILSGFPAQTRMSIMKLPAKSRNLPSVARSLAGEGDKTSFAYGGDLNFTNQASYMYATGWQELIWQKDLRFDAPASDWGYDDRLMCDWFADRVIALSESREPFLAGLLTLSSHTPFDVPYAKFDDRVLNAMAFSDDCVG
;
A
#
# COMPACT_ATOMS: atom_id res chain seq x y z
N GLY A 1 -29.55 -10.72 -9.44
CA GLY A 1 -29.54 -11.68 -8.35
C GLY A 1 -29.42 -10.94 -7.03
N PRO A 2 -29.80 -11.53 -5.89
CA PRO A 2 -29.60 -10.88 -4.61
C PRO A 2 -28.10 -10.60 -4.43
N THR A 3 -27.76 -9.36 -4.13
CA THR A 3 -26.39 -8.98 -3.73
C THR A 3 -26.15 -9.56 -2.34
N GLU A 4 -25.32 -10.57 -2.27
CA GLU A 4 -24.86 -11.11 -0.99
C GLU A 4 -24.07 -10.02 -0.25
N ARG A 5 -24.46 -9.76 0.97
CA ARG A 5 -23.82 -8.73 1.79
C ARG A 5 -22.50 -9.30 2.31
N VAL A 6 -21.40 -8.76 1.88
CA VAL A 6 -20.06 -9.20 2.26
C VAL A 6 -19.61 -8.60 3.61
N LEU A 7 -20.14 -7.44 3.98
CA LEU A 7 -19.78 -6.73 5.20
C LEU A 7 -20.94 -6.69 6.19
N ASP A 8 -20.66 -6.89 7.47
CA ASP A 8 -21.65 -6.83 8.55
C ASP A 8 -22.05 -5.42 8.97
N THR A 9 -21.28 -4.41 8.53
CA THR A 9 -21.52 -3.00 8.82
C THR A 9 -21.73 -2.17 7.56
N LEU A 10 -22.47 -1.07 7.70
CA LEU A 10 -22.68 -0.10 6.62
C LEU A 10 -21.50 0.90 6.48
N ARG A 11 -20.74 1.11 7.54
CA ARG A 11 -19.59 2.02 7.58
C ARG A 11 -18.39 1.30 8.21
N PRO A 12 -17.72 0.42 7.45
CA PRO A 12 -16.53 -0.27 7.92
C PRO A 12 -15.35 0.69 8.00
N ASN A 13 -14.42 0.42 8.91
CA ASN A 13 -13.07 0.93 8.78
C ASN A 13 -12.41 0.30 7.55
N VAL A 14 -11.67 1.10 6.79
CA VAL A 14 -11.01 0.64 5.57
C VAL A 14 -9.51 0.78 5.72
N VAL A 15 -8.78 -0.30 5.48
CA VAL A 15 -7.33 -0.31 5.42
C VAL A 15 -6.91 -0.73 4.01
N ILE A 16 -6.06 0.07 3.37
CA ILE A 16 -5.50 -0.23 2.03
C ILE A 16 -3.99 -0.38 2.18
N VAL A 17 -3.47 -1.57 1.92
CA VAL A 17 -2.02 -1.80 1.83
C VAL A 17 -1.65 -2.02 0.37
N ILE A 18 -0.85 -1.10 -0.18
CA ILE A 18 -0.32 -1.18 -1.54
C ILE A 18 1.06 -1.81 -1.46
N LEU A 19 1.19 -3.01 -2.04
CA LEU A 19 2.42 -3.79 -2.00
C LEU A 19 3.29 -3.46 -3.21
N GLU A 20 4.48 -2.90 -2.94
CA GLU A 20 5.46 -2.56 -3.98
C GLU A 20 5.98 -3.82 -4.68
N SER A 21 6.01 -3.80 -6.01
CA SER A 21 6.59 -4.85 -6.87
C SER A 21 6.01 -6.27 -6.72
N PHE A 22 4.91 -6.46 -6.03
CA PHE A 22 4.30 -7.78 -5.85
C PHE A 22 3.66 -8.26 -7.15
N ALA A 23 4.20 -9.35 -7.68
CA ALA A 23 3.70 -10.01 -8.88
C ALA A 23 3.28 -11.44 -8.57
N ARG A 24 2.25 -11.95 -9.26
CA ARG A 24 1.74 -13.31 -9.07
C ARG A 24 2.83 -14.37 -9.18
N THR A 25 3.75 -14.21 -10.11
CA THR A 25 4.87 -15.15 -10.31
C THR A 25 5.76 -15.30 -9.08
N VAL A 26 5.91 -14.22 -8.28
CA VAL A 26 6.66 -14.27 -7.03
C VAL A 26 5.81 -14.79 -5.88
N MET A 27 4.53 -14.43 -5.85
CA MET A 27 3.59 -14.93 -4.84
C MET A 27 3.39 -16.44 -4.87
N ASP A 28 3.47 -17.03 -6.05
CA ASP A 28 3.37 -18.48 -6.24
C ASP A 28 4.76 -19.18 -6.21
N ALA A 29 5.84 -18.44 -5.89
CA ALA A 29 7.19 -18.99 -5.85
C ALA A 29 7.41 -19.88 -4.62
N GLU A 30 8.12 -20.97 -4.85
CA GLU A 30 8.57 -21.91 -3.81
C GLU A 30 10.07 -22.14 -3.93
N VAL A 31 10.74 -22.36 -2.81
CA VAL A 31 12.13 -22.78 -2.72
C VAL A 31 12.19 -24.01 -1.83
N ASP A 32 12.74 -25.10 -2.32
CA ASP A 32 12.81 -26.40 -1.63
C ASP A 32 11.45 -26.93 -1.13
N GLY A 33 10.36 -26.59 -1.85
CA GLY A 33 9.01 -27.00 -1.52
C GLY A 33 8.30 -26.12 -0.48
N GLU A 34 8.94 -25.05 -0.02
CA GLU A 34 8.36 -24.10 0.91
C GLU A 34 7.99 -22.78 0.20
N PRO A 35 6.83 -22.20 0.48
CA PRO A 35 6.41 -20.95 -0.16
C PRO A 35 7.32 -19.79 0.28
N VAL A 36 7.71 -18.95 -0.68
CA VAL A 36 8.46 -17.72 -0.40
C VAL A 36 7.61 -16.72 0.38
N MET A 37 6.30 -16.70 0.16
CA MET A 37 5.34 -15.74 0.72
C MET A 37 4.18 -16.46 1.44
N PRO A 38 4.43 -17.09 2.60
CA PRO A 38 3.43 -17.89 3.30
C PRO A 38 2.26 -17.07 3.85
N ASN A 39 2.48 -15.80 4.23
CA ASN A 39 1.42 -14.93 4.75
C ASN A 39 0.44 -14.52 3.65
N MET A 40 0.94 -14.15 2.45
CA MET A 40 0.08 -13.87 1.30
C MET A 40 -0.70 -15.12 0.88
N GLN A 41 -0.09 -16.32 0.94
CA GLN A 41 -0.80 -17.57 0.70
C GLN A 41 -1.88 -17.84 1.75
N ARG A 42 -1.65 -17.46 3.02
CA ARG A 42 -2.67 -17.52 4.08
C ARG A 42 -3.81 -16.56 3.79
N LEU A 43 -3.52 -15.28 3.52
CA LEU A 43 -4.52 -14.26 3.20
C LEU A 43 -5.36 -14.64 1.98
N LYS A 44 -4.74 -15.26 0.95
CA LYS A 44 -5.44 -15.79 -0.21
C LYS A 44 -6.50 -16.84 0.15
N ARG A 45 -6.24 -17.67 1.18
CA ARG A 45 -7.20 -18.68 1.64
C ARG A 45 -8.28 -18.13 2.57
N GLU A 46 -7.97 -17.10 3.33
CA GLU A 46 -8.84 -16.54 4.37
C GLU A 46 -9.74 -15.41 3.87
N GLY A 47 -9.33 -14.75 2.77
CA GLY A 47 -10.01 -13.59 2.22
C GLY A 47 -10.67 -13.83 0.86
N VAL A 48 -11.17 -12.75 0.28
CA VAL A 48 -11.65 -12.73 -1.11
C VAL A 48 -10.47 -12.46 -2.04
N TRP A 49 -10.14 -13.44 -2.86
CA TRP A 49 -9.03 -13.36 -3.79
C TRP A 49 -9.50 -13.15 -5.23
N PHE A 50 -8.95 -12.15 -5.91
CA PHE A 50 -9.26 -11.82 -7.29
C PHE A 50 -8.20 -12.44 -8.24
N GLU A 51 -8.51 -13.59 -8.84
CA GLU A 51 -7.60 -14.34 -9.70
C GLU A 51 -7.12 -13.55 -10.95
N ASN A 52 -7.98 -12.71 -11.49
CA ASN A 52 -7.72 -11.94 -12.71
C ASN A 52 -7.57 -10.44 -12.44
N PHE A 53 -6.90 -10.09 -11.37
CA PHE A 53 -6.59 -8.71 -11.04
C PHE A 53 -5.19 -8.36 -11.60
N PHE A 54 -5.14 -7.36 -12.47
CA PHE A 54 -3.91 -6.95 -13.15
C PHE A 54 -3.50 -5.55 -12.73
N ALA A 55 -2.21 -5.37 -12.46
CA ALA A 55 -1.64 -4.04 -12.26
C ALA A 55 -1.85 -3.19 -13.52
N ASN A 56 -2.33 -1.96 -13.35
CA ASN A 56 -2.60 -1.06 -14.47
C ASN A 56 -1.33 -0.47 -15.08
N SER A 57 -0.17 -0.60 -14.41
CA SER A 57 1.15 -0.17 -14.87
C SER A 57 2.24 -0.88 -14.07
N PHE A 58 3.46 -0.84 -14.61
CA PHE A 58 4.69 -1.25 -13.94
C PHE A 58 5.33 -0.13 -13.10
N ARG A 59 4.68 1.05 -12.99
CA ARG A 59 5.19 2.19 -12.23
C ARG A 59 4.26 2.49 -11.07
N THR A 60 4.83 2.65 -9.87
CA THR A 60 4.12 2.91 -8.62
C THR A 60 3.22 4.12 -8.72
N ASP A 61 3.72 5.26 -9.24
CA ASP A 61 2.98 6.51 -9.39
C ASP A 61 1.74 6.41 -10.30
N ARG A 62 1.67 5.41 -11.16
CA ARG A 62 0.50 5.12 -12.02
C ARG A 62 -0.41 4.08 -11.39
N GLY A 63 0.20 3.08 -10.74
CA GLY A 63 -0.53 2.05 -10.00
C GLY A 63 -1.36 2.64 -8.87
N GLU A 64 -0.78 3.53 -8.08
CA GLU A 64 -1.48 4.25 -7.01
C GLU A 64 -2.70 5.03 -7.53
N VAL A 65 -2.53 5.79 -8.62
CA VAL A 65 -3.65 6.54 -9.21
C VAL A 65 -4.74 5.58 -9.70
N ALA A 66 -4.37 4.44 -10.28
CA ALA A 66 -5.35 3.45 -10.72
C ALA A 66 -6.12 2.83 -9.55
N ILE A 67 -5.44 2.52 -8.44
CA ILE A 67 -6.05 1.96 -7.23
C ILE A 67 -6.92 3.00 -6.52
N LEU A 68 -6.36 4.18 -6.26
CA LEU A 68 -6.97 5.18 -5.37
C LEU A 68 -7.99 6.08 -6.06
N SER A 69 -7.89 6.23 -7.39
CA SER A 69 -8.78 7.10 -8.18
C SER A 69 -9.55 6.38 -9.28
N GLY A 70 -9.31 5.08 -9.50
CA GLY A 70 -9.93 4.33 -10.61
C GLY A 70 -9.56 4.90 -11.99
N PHE A 71 -8.47 5.65 -12.11
CA PHE A 71 -8.06 6.30 -13.34
C PHE A 71 -6.97 5.47 -14.05
N PRO A 72 -7.20 5.05 -15.31
CA PRO A 72 -6.27 4.16 -16.01
C PRO A 72 -4.90 4.82 -16.22
N ALA A 73 -3.85 3.99 -16.11
CA ALA A 73 -2.47 4.42 -16.28
C ALA A 73 -2.21 4.99 -17.69
N GLN A 74 -1.50 6.10 -17.74
CA GLN A 74 -1.09 6.73 -18.98
C GLN A 74 0.27 6.18 -19.45
N THR A 75 0.45 6.05 -20.75
CA THR A 75 1.64 5.40 -21.31
C THR A 75 2.94 6.18 -21.11
N ARG A 76 2.89 7.50 -21.15
CA ARG A 76 4.10 8.35 -21.12
C ARG A 76 4.42 8.91 -19.74
N MET A 77 3.41 9.41 -19.04
CA MET A 77 3.60 10.11 -17.76
C MET A 77 2.41 9.86 -16.85
N SER A 78 2.67 9.71 -15.54
CA SER A 78 1.59 9.66 -14.55
C SER A 78 0.85 11.01 -14.51
N ILE A 79 -0.48 10.96 -14.45
CA ILE A 79 -1.31 12.13 -14.21
C ILE A 79 -1.04 12.78 -12.85
N MET A 80 -0.48 12.04 -11.90
CA MET A 80 -0.01 12.53 -10.60
C MET A 80 0.95 13.72 -10.75
N LYS A 81 1.76 13.74 -11.81
CA LYS A 81 2.70 14.84 -12.14
C LYS A 81 2.03 16.07 -12.73
N LEU A 82 0.72 16.06 -12.90
CA LEU A 82 -0.08 17.14 -13.45
C LEU A 82 -1.15 17.60 -12.44
N PRO A 83 -0.78 18.37 -11.39
CA PRO A 83 -1.67 18.71 -10.27
C PRO A 83 -2.98 19.35 -10.71
N ALA A 84 -2.95 20.21 -11.75
CA ALA A 84 -4.14 20.86 -12.28
C ALA A 84 -5.17 19.90 -12.87
N LYS A 85 -4.73 18.68 -13.26
CA LYS A 85 -5.59 17.62 -13.80
C LYS A 85 -5.95 16.59 -12.71
N SER A 86 -4.96 16.13 -11.96
CA SER A 86 -5.14 15.07 -10.97
C SER A 86 -6.07 15.48 -9.82
N ARG A 87 -6.11 16.75 -9.43
CA ARG A 87 -7.01 17.25 -8.37
C ARG A 87 -8.50 17.05 -8.66
N ASN A 88 -8.87 16.86 -9.91
CA ASN A 88 -10.27 16.68 -10.33
C ASN A 88 -10.66 15.20 -10.46
N LEU A 89 -9.73 14.27 -10.22
CA LEU A 89 -10.03 12.85 -10.26
C LEU A 89 -10.97 12.44 -9.13
N PRO A 90 -11.84 11.45 -9.35
CA PRO A 90 -12.50 10.77 -8.25
C PRO A 90 -11.44 10.14 -7.33
N SER A 91 -11.80 9.87 -6.09
CA SER A 91 -10.90 9.22 -5.16
C SER A 91 -11.68 8.54 -4.05
N VAL A 92 -11.21 7.36 -3.64
CA VAL A 92 -11.76 6.66 -2.49
C VAL A 92 -11.67 7.52 -1.23
N ALA A 93 -10.54 8.24 -1.02
CA ALA A 93 -10.35 9.11 0.13
C ALA A 93 -11.35 10.27 0.14
N ARG A 94 -11.55 10.94 -1.00
CA ARG A 94 -12.54 12.03 -1.08
C ARG A 94 -13.96 11.55 -0.83
N SER A 95 -14.32 10.37 -1.35
CA SER A 95 -15.64 9.81 -1.16
C SER A 95 -15.91 9.51 0.30
N LEU A 96 -14.99 8.82 0.99
CA LEU A 96 -15.13 8.48 2.40
C LEU A 96 -15.01 9.70 3.32
N ALA A 97 -14.11 10.65 3.03
CA ALA A 97 -14.06 11.92 3.76
C ALA A 97 -15.37 12.72 3.62
N GLY A 98 -16.03 12.66 2.46
CA GLY A 98 -17.35 13.27 2.24
C GLY A 98 -18.46 12.64 3.10
N GLU A 99 -18.33 11.40 3.50
CA GLU A 99 -19.19 10.69 4.45
C GLU A 99 -18.78 10.91 5.91
N GLY A 100 -17.71 11.67 6.15
CA GLY A 100 -17.20 12.01 7.47
C GLY A 100 -16.13 11.05 8.02
N ASP A 101 -15.58 10.17 7.19
CA ASP A 101 -14.50 9.29 7.61
C ASP A 101 -13.17 10.06 7.69
N LYS A 102 -12.32 9.70 8.64
CA LYS A 102 -10.94 10.21 8.70
C LYS A 102 -10.08 9.49 7.70
N THR A 103 -9.25 10.22 6.94
CA THR A 103 -8.42 9.63 5.90
C THR A 103 -6.95 9.95 6.13
N SER A 104 -6.12 8.91 6.22
CA SER A 104 -4.67 9.04 6.39
C SER A 104 -3.91 8.08 5.48
N PHE A 105 -2.73 8.51 5.00
CA PHE A 105 -1.87 7.69 4.17
C PHE A 105 -0.43 7.73 4.69
N ALA A 106 0.21 6.56 4.77
CA ALA A 106 1.55 6.39 5.30
C ALA A 106 2.51 5.84 4.24
N TYR A 107 3.76 6.30 4.29
CA TYR A 107 4.84 5.83 3.42
C TYR A 107 6.20 5.98 4.10
N GLY A 108 7.04 4.96 4.06
CA GLY A 108 8.38 5.00 4.64
C GLY A 108 9.36 5.90 3.89
N GLY A 109 9.08 6.25 2.64
CA GLY A 109 9.92 7.08 1.78
C GLY A 109 9.45 8.54 1.66
N ASP A 110 9.94 9.23 0.62
CA ASP A 110 9.62 10.65 0.36
C ASP A 110 8.42 10.79 -0.58
N LEU A 111 7.28 11.25 -0.07
CA LEU A 111 6.08 11.53 -0.87
C LEU A 111 6.20 12.74 -1.82
N ASN A 112 7.29 13.51 -1.76
CA ASN A 112 7.56 14.51 -2.79
C ASN A 112 8.02 13.87 -4.10
N PHE A 113 8.61 12.68 -4.02
CA PHE A 113 8.97 11.92 -5.21
C PHE A 113 7.73 11.68 -6.07
N THR A 114 7.84 11.93 -7.37
CA THR A 114 6.75 11.84 -8.35
C THR A 114 5.50 12.67 -8.05
N ASN A 115 5.57 13.62 -7.09
CA ASN A 115 4.48 14.53 -6.70
C ASN A 115 3.31 13.81 -5.99
N GLN A 116 3.60 12.71 -5.29
CA GLN A 116 2.60 11.91 -4.55
C GLN A 116 1.86 12.75 -3.50
N ALA A 117 2.59 13.52 -2.67
CA ALA A 117 1.97 14.33 -1.62
C ALA A 117 0.90 15.31 -2.17
N SER A 118 1.23 16.02 -3.26
CA SER A 118 0.26 16.93 -3.89
C SER A 118 -0.97 16.21 -4.44
N TYR A 119 -0.77 15.02 -5.04
CA TYR A 119 -1.87 14.20 -5.52
C TYR A 119 -2.75 13.72 -4.38
N MET A 120 -2.16 13.19 -3.31
CA MET A 120 -2.89 12.66 -2.16
C MET A 120 -3.76 13.75 -1.49
N TYR A 121 -3.18 14.90 -1.15
CA TYR A 121 -3.95 16.02 -0.58
C TYR A 121 -5.06 16.50 -1.52
N ALA A 122 -4.75 16.65 -2.81
CA ALA A 122 -5.71 17.11 -3.80
C ALA A 122 -6.87 16.11 -4.02
N THR A 123 -6.69 14.85 -3.71
CA THR A 123 -7.68 13.79 -3.86
C THR A 123 -8.37 13.39 -2.56
N GLY A 124 -8.15 14.12 -1.46
CA GLY A 124 -8.97 14.02 -0.24
C GLY A 124 -8.35 13.28 0.93
N TRP A 125 -7.08 12.90 0.85
CA TRP A 125 -6.35 12.44 2.01
C TRP A 125 -6.09 13.61 2.96
N GLN A 126 -6.55 13.50 4.20
CA GLN A 126 -6.49 14.58 5.19
C GLN A 126 -5.15 14.62 5.91
N GLU A 127 -4.54 13.47 6.11
CA GLU A 127 -3.26 13.35 6.80
C GLU A 127 -2.30 12.48 5.98
N LEU A 128 -1.08 12.96 5.79
CA LEU A 128 0.01 12.20 5.18
C LEU A 128 1.15 12.08 6.18
N ILE A 129 1.56 10.85 6.45
CA ILE A 129 2.68 10.54 7.34
C ILE A 129 3.74 9.83 6.52
N TRP A 130 4.93 10.43 6.39
CA TRP A 130 6.01 9.80 5.64
C TRP A 130 7.37 9.99 6.33
N GLN A 131 8.44 9.58 5.70
CA GLN A 131 9.80 9.57 6.28
C GLN A 131 10.15 10.83 7.11
N LYS A 132 9.77 12.02 6.64
CA LYS A 132 10.09 13.29 7.35
C LYS A 132 9.40 13.42 8.71
N ASP A 133 8.26 12.77 8.91
CA ASP A 133 7.41 12.88 10.11
C ASP A 133 7.75 11.77 11.13
N LEU A 134 8.42 10.73 10.67
CA LEU A 134 8.77 9.54 11.46
C LEU A 134 10.15 9.67 12.10
N ARG A 135 10.34 9.02 13.24
CA ARG A 135 11.63 8.96 13.96
C ARG A 135 11.79 7.55 14.51
N PHE A 136 12.40 6.69 13.71
CA PHE A 136 12.80 5.37 14.16
C PHE A 136 14.28 5.39 14.57
N ASP A 137 14.63 4.63 15.60
CA ASP A 137 16.03 4.41 15.99
C ASP A 137 16.67 3.33 15.11
N ALA A 138 16.64 3.59 13.81
CA ALA A 138 17.15 2.71 12.76
C ALA A 138 17.52 3.54 11.51
N PRO A 139 18.56 3.11 10.77
CA PRO A 139 18.93 3.78 9.53
C PRO A 139 17.83 3.62 8.47
N ALA A 140 17.56 4.68 7.73
CA ALA A 140 16.77 4.61 6.51
C ALA A 140 17.67 4.13 5.35
N SER A 141 17.08 3.36 4.42
CA SER A 141 17.69 3.06 3.13
C SER A 141 17.67 4.31 2.22
N ASP A 142 18.21 4.18 1.01
CA ASP A 142 18.12 5.24 -0.02
C ASP A 142 16.66 5.59 -0.37
N TRP A 143 15.73 4.66 -0.16
CA TRP A 143 14.29 4.86 -0.41
C TRP A 143 13.51 5.31 0.80
N GLY A 144 14.01 5.05 2.01
CA GLY A 144 13.35 5.39 3.26
C GLY A 144 13.44 4.30 4.32
N TYR A 145 12.53 4.34 5.28
CA TYR A 145 12.41 3.31 6.32
C TYR A 145 11.83 2.02 5.76
N ASP A 146 12.37 0.88 6.19
CA ASP A 146 11.96 -0.43 5.71
C ASP A 146 10.52 -0.81 6.13
N ASP A 147 9.99 -1.85 5.48
CA ASP A 147 8.61 -2.28 5.69
C ASP A 147 8.35 -2.80 7.09
N ARG A 148 9.36 -3.36 7.83
CA ARG A 148 9.18 -3.83 9.20
C ARG A 148 8.81 -2.67 10.11
N LEU A 149 9.60 -1.61 10.08
CA LEU A 149 9.37 -0.41 10.88
C LEU A 149 8.03 0.23 10.53
N MET A 150 7.71 0.27 9.24
CA MET A 150 6.48 0.89 8.75
C MET A 150 5.25 0.07 9.09
N CYS A 151 5.28 -1.24 8.94
CA CYS A 151 4.13 -2.10 9.23
C CYS A 151 3.83 -2.16 10.72
N ASP A 152 4.87 -2.30 11.58
CA ASP A 152 4.70 -2.28 13.04
C ASP A 152 4.07 -0.95 13.48
N TRP A 153 4.62 0.18 13.04
CA TRP A 153 4.07 1.50 13.32
C TRP A 153 2.64 1.69 12.78
N PHE A 154 2.37 1.21 11.57
CA PHE A 154 1.08 1.34 10.93
C PHE A 154 0.01 0.48 11.63
N ALA A 155 0.37 -0.72 12.08
CA ALA A 155 -0.53 -1.57 12.86
C ALA A 155 -0.95 -0.89 14.18
N ASP A 156 0.01 -0.34 14.94
CA ASP A 156 -0.27 0.42 16.16
C ASP A 156 -1.20 1.60 15.88
N ARG A 157 -0.97 2.31 14.77
CA ARG A 157 -1.82 3.43 14.37
C ARG A 157 -3.24 2.99 13.99
N VAL A 158 -3.40 1.91 13.24
CA VAL A 158 -4.73 1.36 12.90
C VAL A 158 -5.48 0.94 14.15
N ILE A 159 -4.81 0.32 15.13
CA ILE A 159 -5.38 -0.02 16.44
C ILE A 159 -5.87 1.26 17.14
N ALA A 160 -5.02 2.27 17.26
CA ALA A 160 -5.38 3.54 17.89
C ALA A 160 -6.55 4.26 17.19
N LEU A 161 -6.60 4.23 15.85
CA LEU A 161 -7.72 4.76 15.09
C LEU A 161 -9.01 3.99 15.37
N SER A 162 -8.94 2.66 15.51
CA SER A 162 -10.12 1.84 15.78
C SER A 162 -10.72 2.09 17.18
N GLU A 163 -9.90 2.47 18.15
CA GLU A 163 -10.33 2.83 19.51
C GLU A 163 -11.15 4.14 19.52
N SER A 164 -10.93 5.04 18.56
CA SER A 164 -11.68 6.29 18.48
C SER A 164 -13.17 6.12 18.13
N ARG A 165 -13.55 4.95 17.62
CA ARG A 165 -14.89 4.62 17.12
C ARG A 165 -15.40 5.51 15.98
N GLU A 166 -14.54 6.32 15.40
CA GLU A 166 -14.83 7.10 14.19
C GLU A 166 -14.42 6.29 12.97
N PRO A 167 -15.27 6.15 11.95
CA PRO A 167 -14.89 5.46 10.72
C PRO A 167 -13.66 6.10 10.08
N PHE A 168 -12.77 5.28 9.54
CA PHE A 168 -11.55 5.76 8.93
C PHE A 168 -11.15 4.98 7.68
N LEU A 169 -10.37 5.64 6.83
CA LEU A 169 -9.57 5.06 5.77
C LEU A 169 -8.09 5.29 6.11
N ALA A 170 -7.35 4.21 6.26
CA ALA A 170 -5.90 4.24 6.43
C ALA A 170 -5.21 3.54 5.26
N GLY A 171 -4.24 4.21 4.64
CA GLY A 171 -3.44 3.68 3.54
C GLY A 171 -1.99 3.50 3.93
N LEU A 172 -1.34 2.45 3.41
CA LEU A 172 0.10 2.20 3.50
C LEU A 172 0.63 1.78 2.13
N LEU A 173 1.73 2.38 1.70
CA LEU A 173 2.55 1.89 0.59
C LEU A 173 3.83 1.29 1.16
N THR A 174 4.15 0.04 0.78
CA THR A 174 5.41 -0.61 1.13
C THR A 174 6.54 -0.17 0.19
N LEU A 175 7.80 -0.39 0.57
CA LEU A 175 8.94 0.01 -0.26
C LEU A 175 10.10 -1.00 -0.30
N SER A 176 10.22 -1.92 0.66
CA SER A 176 11.40 -2.79 0.79
C SER A 176 11.59 -3.76 -0.37
N SER A 177 10.52 -4.07 -1.09
CA SER A 177 10.54 -4.89 -2.31
C SER A 177 10.82 -4.08 -3.60
N HIS A 178 11.25 -2.82 -3.45
CA HIS A 178 11.79 -2.01 -4.57
C HIS A 178 13.27 -2.33 -4.83
N THR A 179 13.70 -2.20 -6.10
CA THR A 179 15.14 -2.30 -6.43
C THR A 179 15.94 -1.26 -5.63
N PRO A 180 17.10 -1.56 -5.07
CA PRO A 180 18.00 -2.71 -5.29
C PRO A 180 17.68 -3.96 -4.46
N PHE A 181 16.50 -4.06 -3.81
CA PHE A 181 16.09 -5.21 -2.99
C PHE A 181 16.99 -5.41 -1.76
N ASP A 182 17.33 -4.31 -1.12
CA ASP A 182 18.21 -4.29 0.05
C ASP A 182 17.39 -4.39 1.33
N VAL A 183 17.34 -5.62 1.87
CA VAL A 183 16.57 -5.96 3.07
C VAL A 183 17.45 -6.72 4.07
N PRO A 184 17.19 -6.63 5.38
CA PRO A 184 17.92 -7.38 6.40
C PRO A 184 17.46 -8.85 6.44
N TYR A 185 17.46 -9.52 5.29
CA TYR A 185 16.91 -10.85 5.11
C TYR A 185 17.78 -11.67 4.15
N ALA A 186 18.16 -12.86 4.56
CA ALA A 186 19.04 -13.75 3.80
C ALA A 186 18.57 -15.21 3.89
N LYS A 187 17.26 -15.43 3.65
CA LYS A 187 16.70 -16.80 3.60
C LYS A 187 17.03 -17.52 2.30
N PHE A 188 17.20 -16.77 1.20
CA PHE A 188 17.40 -17.29 -0.14
C PHE A 188 18.67 -16.72 -0.78
N ASP A 189 19.22 -17.41 -1.76
CA ASP A 189 20.34 -16.90 -2.56
C ASP A 189 19.93 -15.74 -3.50
N ASP A 190 18.63 -15.59 -3.77
CA ASP A 190 18.07 -14.56 -4.63
C ASP A 190 17.60 -13.35 -3.82
N ARG A 191 18.11 -12.16 -4.17
CA ARG A 191 17.80 -10.90 -3.50
C ARG A 191 16.34 -10.48 -3.66
N VAL A 192 15.75 -10.77 -4.81
CA VAL A 192 14.32 -10.44 -5.06
C VAL A 192 13.45 -11.28 -4.16
N LEU A 193 13.71 -12.59 -4.07
CA LEU A 193 12.95 -13.49 -3.20
C LEU A 193 13.11 -13.10 -1.73
N ASN A 194 14.30 -12.68 -1.29
CA ASN A 194 14.52 -12.17 0.06
C ASN A 194 13.68 -10.92 0.34
N ALA A 195 13.65 -9.95 -0.58
CA ALA A 195 12.88 -8.74 -0.42
C ALA A 195 11.36 -9.00 -0.38
N MET A 196 10.87 -9.91 -1.22
CA MET A 196 9.47 -10.31 -1.24
C MET A 196 9.08 -11.05 0.06
N ALA A 197 9.90 -11.99 0.51
CA ALA A 197 9.68 -12.70 1.77
C ALA A 197 9.74 -11.76 2.98
N PHE A 198 10.64 -10.79 2.96
CA PHE A 198 10.71 -9.77 4.01
C PHE A 198 9.43 -8.94 4.08
N SER A 199 8.96 -8.42 2.94
CA SER A 199 7.70 -7.65 2.89
C SER A 199 6.48 -8.52 3.24
N ASP A 200 6.47 -9.81 2.85
CA ASP A 200 5.43 -10.76 3.25
C ASP A 200 5.37 -10.96 4.77
N ASP A 201 6.54 -11.09 5.42
CA ASP A 201 6.64 -11.19 6.88
C ASP A 201 6.23 -9.89 7.60
N CYS A 202 6.37 -8.74 6.94
CA CYS A 202 6.01 -7.45 7.52
C CYS A 202 4.49 -7.20 7.49
N VAL A 203 3.79 -7.72 6.50
CA VAL A 203 2.33 -7.55 6.37
C VAL A 203 1.52 -8.71 6.94
N GLY A 204 2.17 -9.81 7.32
CA GLY A 204 1.56 -11.01 7.91
C GLY A 204 1.34 -10.93 9.39
#